data_fcffbc69cf9650e9ebaff36c4db331fc
#
_entry.id   fcffbc69cf9650e9ebaff36c4db331fc
#
_cell.length_a   1.000
_cell.length_b   1.000
_cell.length_c   1.000
_cell.angle_alpha   90.00
_cell.angle_beta   90.00
_cell.angle_gamma   90.00
#
_symmetry.space_group_name_H-M   'P 1'
#
loop_
_entity.id
_entity.type
_entity.pdbx_description
1 polymer ?
#
loop_
_entity_poly.entity_id
_entity_poly.type
_entity_poly.pdbx_seq_one_letter_code
_entity_poly.pdbx_strand_id
1 'polypeptide(L)'
;IYLIYLYFFNFYMYFPVIQKSFGNISLNSESPMDTHNRALIGALQRDARLSFSALAREVGLSQPAIAERVRRLEESGVLNRYQAVIARERIGLPITAFLRLTCPGEKYRAVAALAADLPDVLECHHVTGDDCFFLKIGVDSLGSLERVVERFRAHGQTAVTIALSTLVENKPVVAPNTEL
;
A
#
# COMPACT_ATOMS: atom_id res chain seq x y z
N ILE A 1 4.70 29.49 -19.92
CA ILE A 1 4.43 28.54 -21.03
C ILE A 1 5.43 27.38 -20.98
N TYR A 2 6.74 27.60 -20.76
CA TYR A 2 7.76 26.53 -20.68
C TYR A 2 7.60 25.58 -19.48
N LEU A 3 7.14 26.05 -18.30
CA LEU A 3 6.87 25.22 -17.13
C LEU A 3 5.68 24.27 -17.34
N ILE A 4 4.66 24.67 -18.06
CA ILE A 4 3.50 23.83 -18.37
C ILE A 4 3.88 22.69 -19.34
N TYR A 5 4.78 22.96 -20.28
CA TYR A 5 5.30 21.94 -21.21
C TYR A 5 6.17 20.88 -20.51
N LEU A 6 6.95 21.26 -19.50
CA LEU A 6 7.74 20.31 -18.67
C LEU A 6 6.82 19.41 -17.82
N TYR A 7 5.71 19.94 -17.31
CA TYR A 7 4.70 19.19 -16.57
C TYR A 7 3.97 18.16 -17.45
N PHE A 8 3.60 18.57 -18.66
CA PHE A 8 2.94 17.68 -19.64
C PHE A 8 3.91 16.62 -20.18
N PHE A 9 5.18 16.95 -20.41
CA PHE A 9 6.19 16.01 -20.92
C PHE A 9 6.54 14.93 -19.87
N ASN A 10 6.65 15.28 -18.60
CA ASN A 10 6.79 14.30 -17.51
C ASN A 10 5.55 13.41 -17.40
N PHE A 11 4.35 13.96 -17.50
CA PHE A 11 3.12 13.18 -17.44
C PHE A 11 3.03 12.14 -18.59
N TYR A 12 3.44 12.51 -19.81
CA TYR A 12 3.41 11.59 -20.96
C TYR A 12 4.46 10.48 -20.88
N MET A 13 5.62 10.72 -20.31
CA MET A 13 6.67 9.70 -20.18
C MET A 13 6.33 8.66 -19.09
N TYR A 14 5.47 9.01 -18.12
CA TYR A 14 5.02 8.12 -17.05
C TYR A 14 3.67 7.45 -17.30
N PHE A 15 2.96 7.88 -18.33
CA PHE A 15 1.67 7.29 -18.69
C PHE A 15 1.75 5.75 -18.90
N PRO A 16 2.80 5.16 -19.49
CA PRO A 16 2.92 3.69 -19.59
C PRO A 16 3.16 2.99 -18.25
N VAL A 17 3.81 3.64 -17.28
CA VAL A 17 4.04 3.09 -15.93
C VAL A 17 2.75 3.20 -15.10
N ILE A 18 2.07 4.33 -15.21
CA ILE A 18 0.73 4.54 -14.62
C ILE A 18 -0.26 3.55 -15.26
N GLN A 19 -0.25 3.38 -16.57
CA GLN A 19 -1.11 2.43 -17.26
C GLN A 19 -0.80 0.97 -16.88
N LYS A 20 0.45 0.61 -16.57
CA LYS A 20 0.80 -0.71 -16.04
C LYS A 20 0.34 -0.91 -14.59
N SER A 21 0.34 0.15 -13.78
CA SER A 21 -0.20 0.12 -12.40
C SER A 21 -1.72 0.21 -12.34
N PHE A 22 -2.35 0.87 -13.32
CA PHE A 22 -3.81 0.97 -13.50
C PHE A 22 -4.32 0.13 -14.69
N GLY A 23 -3.42 -0.46 -15.48
CA GLY A 23 -3.72 -1.28 -16.66
C GLY A 23 -4.33 -2.62 -16.27
N ASN A 24 -5.56 -2.81 -16.73
CA ASN A 24 -6.41 -3.98 -16.57
C ASN A 24 -7.11 -4.13 -15.21
N ILE A 25 -7.65 -3.03 -14.68
CA ILE A 25 -8.93 -3.17 -13.99
C ILE A 25 -9.94 -3.44 -15.11
N SER A 26 -9.99 -4.70 -15.57
CA SER A 26 -11.10 -5.17 -16.40
C SER A 26 -12.34 -5.09 -15.53
N LEU A 27 -13.15 -4.09 -15.79
CA LEU A 27 -14.53 -3.98 -15.28
C LEU A 27 -15.43 -5.02 -15.96
N ASN A 28 -14.90 -6.24 -16.19
CA ASN A 28 -15.69 -7.34 -16.72
C ASN A 28 -16.69 -7.79 -15.67
N SER A 29 -17.86 -7.57 -15.97
CA SER A 29 -19.25 -7.81 -15.64
C SER A 29 -19.68 -8.98 -14.74
N GLU A 30 -18.83 -9.60 -13.98
CA GLU A 30 -19.20 -10.32 -12.75
C GLU A 30 -18.40 -9.68 -11.62
N SER A 31 -18.97 -8.65 -11.01
CA SER A 31 -18.36 -8.01 -9.84
C SER A 31 -18.06 -9.10 -8.81
N PRO A 32 -16.78 -9.38 -8.45
CA PRO A 32 -16.45 -10.33 -7.40
C PRO A 32 -17.00 -9.88 -6.04
N MET A 33 -17.73 -8.76 -6.00
CA MET A 33 -18.12 -8.00 -4.82
C MET A 33 -19.61 -8.06 -4.53
N ASP A 34 -20.20 -9.28 -4.57
CA ASP A 34 -21.54 -9.48 -4.03
C ASP A 34 -21.59 -9.27 -2.50
N THR A 35 -22.78 -9.25 -1.93
CA THR A 35 -23.00 -9.02 -0.50
C THR A 35 -22.23 -10.00 0.38
N HIS A 36 -22.18 -11.28 -0.02
CA HIS A 36 -21.46 -12.32 0.73
C HIS A 36 -19.94 -12.12 0.65
N ASN A 37 -19.38 -11.74 -0.50
CA ASN A 37 -17.97 -11.44 -0.64
C ASN A 37 -17.58 -10.21 0.18
N ARG A 38 -18.42 -9.18 0.24
CA ARG A 38 -18.19 -8.00 1.12
C ARG A 38 -18.17 -8.39 2.58
N ALA A 39 -19.13 -9.20 3.03
CA ALA A 39 -19.18 -9.70 4.40
C ALA A 39 -17.93 -10.56 4.72
N LEU A 40 -17.55 -11.45 3.80
CA LEU A 40 -16.38 -12.32 3.93
C LEU A 40 -15.07 -11.51 4.03
N ILE A 41 -14.86 -10.52 3.15
CA ILE A 41 -13.70 -9.64 3.19
C ILE A 41 -13.70 -8.82 4.50
N GLY A 42 -14.83 -8.31 4.93
CA GLY A 42 -14.97 -7.60 6.19
C GLY A 42 -14.61 -8.47 7.40
N ALA A 43 -15.02 -9.74 7.42
CA ALA A 43 -14.66 -10.69 8.46
C ALA A 43 -13.15 -10.96 8.48
N LEU A 44 -12.55 -11.24 7.32
CA LEU A 44 -11.11 -11.53 7.17
C LEU A 44 -10.23 -10.31 7.50
N GLN A 45 -10.68 -9.08 7.24
CA GLN A 45 -9.96 -7.87 7.64
C GLN A 45 -9.97 -7.65 9.16
N ARG A 46 -11.01 -8.12 9.87
CA ARG A 46 -11.05 -8.07 11.34
C ARG A 46 -10.21 -9.16 11.99
N ASP A 47 -10.30 -10.38 11.45
CA ASP A 47 -9.51 -11.51 11.92
C ASP A 47 -9.20 -12.47 10.76
N ALA A 48 -7.98 -12.38 10.25
CA ALA A 48 -7.48 -13.23 9.16
C ALA A 48 -7.29 -14.71 9.57
N ARG A 49 -7.47 -15.05 10.86
CA ARG A 49 -7.31 -16.42 11.40
C ARG A 49 -8.63 -17.17 11.54
N LEU A 50 -9.75 -16.56 11.17
CA LEU A 50 -11.05 -17.22 11.22
C LEU A 50 -11.03 -18.51 10.39
N SER A 51 -11.53 -19.60 10.97
CA SER A 51 -11.73 -20.85 10.25
C SER A 51 -12.87 -20.73 9.23
N PHE A 52 -12.85 -21.54 8.19
CA PHE A 52 -13.95 -21.55 7.21
C PHE A 52 -15.30 -21.86 7.86
N SER A 53 -15.34 -22.66 8.94
CA SER A 53 -16.56 -22.90 9.69
C SER A 53 -17.06 -21.68 10.44
N ALA A 54 -16.15 -20.84 10.97
CA ALA A 54 -16.50 -19.57 11.61
C ALA A 54 -17.00 -18.55 10.58
N LEU A 55 -16.31 -18.43 9.45
CA LEU A 55 -16.73 -17.58 8.34
C LEU A 55 -18.09 -18.00 7.77
N ALA A 56 -18.34 -19.32 7.64
CA ALA A 56 -19.61 -19.86 7.17
C ALA A 56 -20.79 -19.43 8.04
N ARG A 57 -20.63 -19.47 9.37
CA ARG A 57 -21.65 -19.02 10.32
C ARG A 57 -21.86 -17.50 10.24
N GLU A 58 -20.80 -16.70 10.10
CA GLU A 58 -20.88 -15.26 10.05
C GLU A 58 -21.51 -14.76 8.75
N VAL A 59 -21.16 -15.36 7.62
CA VAL A 59 -21.63 -14.96 6.29
C VAL A 59 -22.97 -15.59 5.91
N GLY A 60 -23.39 -16.65 6.60
CA GLY A 60 -24.65 -17.36 6.34
C GLY A 60 -24.57 -18.30 5.13
N LEU A 61 -23.40 -18.89 4.89
CA LEU A 61 -23.15 -19.82 3.77
C LEU A 61 -22.63 -21.18 4.30
N SER A 62 -22.61 -22.20 3.43
CA SER A 62 -21.95 -23.47 3.75
C SER A 62 -20.43 -23.34 3.72
N GLN A 63 -19.72 -24.17 4.50
CA GLN A 63 -18.26 -24.16 4.54
C GLN A 63 -17.60 -24.41 3.16
N PRO A 64 -18.07 -25.34 2.31
CA PRO A 64 -17.56 -25.48 0.95
C PRO A 64 -17.76 -24.21 0.10
N ALA A 65 -18.90 -23.53 0.23
CA ALA A 65 -19.16 -22.28 -0.49
C ALA A 65 -18.21 -21.16 -0.04
N ILE A 66 -17.89 -21.07 1.25
CA ILE A 66 -16.88 -20.13 1.76
C ILE A 66 -15.50 -20.46 1.19
N ALA A 67 -15.08 -21.72 1.24
CA ALA A 67 -13.77 -22.14 0.71
C ALA A 67 -13.61 -21.75 -0.77
N GLU A 68 -14.63 -22.00 -1.58
CA GLU A 68 -14.61 -21.65 -3.00
C GLU A 68 -14.58 -20.14 -3.23
N ARG A 69 -15.32 -19.34 -2.43
CA ARG A 69 -15.30 -17.87 -2.52
C ARG A 69 -13.93 -17.30 -2.12
N VAL A 70 -13.34 -17.79 -1.03
CA VAL A 70 -11.99 -17.37 -0.61
C VAL A 70 -10.99 -17.66 -1.73
N ARG A 71 -10.99 -18.87 -2.29
CA ARG A 71 -10.13 -19.25 -3.41
C ARG A 71 -10.26 -18.28 -4.60
N ARG A 72 -11.49 -17.93 -4.99
CA ARG A 72 -11.75 -16.98 -6.10
C ARG A 72 -11.25 -15.56 -5.78
N LEU A 73 -11.42 -15.11 -4.54
CA LEU A 73 -10.94 -13.80 -4.11
C LEU A 73 -9.39 -13.74 -4.10
N GLU A 74 -8.73 -14.84 -3.74
CA GLU A 74 -7.27 -14.98 -3.83
C GLU A 74 -6.80 -15.02 -5.29
N GLU A 75 -7.39 -15.85 -6.12
CA GLU A 75 -7.04 -15.99 -7.54
C GLU A 75 -7.26 -14.70 -8.34
N SER A 76 -8.31 -13.94 -8.00
CA SER A 76 -8.58 -12.63 -8.61
C SER A 76 -7.68 -11.50 -8.07
N GLY A 77 -6.87 -11.77 -7.03
CA GLY A 77 -6.01 -10.78 -6.38
C GLY A 77 -6.76 -9.76 -5.51
N VAL A 78 -8.06 -9.95 -5.25
CA VAL A 78 -8.83 -9.14 -4.28
C VAL A 78 -8.32 -9.40 -2.87
N LEU A 79 -8.10 -10.66 -2.50
CA LEU A 79 -7.33 -11.05 -1.32
C LEU A 79 -5.88 -11.28 -1.74
N ASN A 80 -5.06 -10.27 -1.54
CA ASN A 80 -3.67 -10.29 -1.99
C ASN A 80 -2.75 -11.06 -1.03
N ARG A 81 -2.99 -10.92 0.29
CA ARG A 81 -2.20 -11.61 1.35
C ARG A 81 -2.90 -11.53 2.69
N TYR A 82 -2.49 -12.40 3.61
CA TYR A 82 -2.81 -12.35 5.04
C TYR A 82 -1.59 -11.85 5.79
N GLN A 83 -1.77 -10.88 6.69
CA GLN A 83 -0.67 -10.25 7.39
C GLN A 83 -1.02 -10.00 8.86
N ALA A 84 -0.06 -10.28 9.76
CA ALA A 84 -0.15 -9.86 11.14
C ALA A 84 0.18 -8.36 11.27
N VAL A 85 -0.61 -7.63 12.02
CA VAL A 85 -0.31 -6.25 12.40
C VAL A 85 0.55 -6.27 13.65
N ILE A 86 1.72 -5.64 13.61
CA ILE A 86 2.68 -5.61 14.69
C ILE A 86 2.70 -4.23 15.36
N ALA A 87 2.56 -4.19 16.68
CA ALA A 87 2.80 -2.98 17.47
C ALA A 87 4.31 -2.68 17.48
N ARG A 88 4.74 -1.81 16.57
CA ARG A 88 6.17 -1.55 16.31
C ARG A 88 6.91 -1.04 17.53
N GLU A 89 6.29 -0.19 18.35
CA GLU A 89 6.84 0.32 19.60
C GLU A 89 7.17 -0.81 20.59
N ARG A 90 6.43 -1.92 20.57
CA ARG A 90 6.66 -3.08 21.45
C ARG A 90 7.82 -3.97 21.02
N ILE A 91 8.27 -3.81 19.79
CA ILE A 91 9.45 -4.52 19.25
C ILE A 91 10.66 -3.59 19.09
N GLY A 92 10.61 -2.39 19.71
CA GLY A 92 11.73 -1.47 19.75
C GLY A 92 11.81 -0.50 18.56
N LEU A 93 10.73 -0.29 17.81
CA LEU A 93 10.64 0.65 16.69
C LEU A 93 9.61 1.76 16.97
N PRO A 94 9.82 2.63 18.00
CA PRO A 94 8.82 3.59 18.41
C PRO A 94 8.68 4.79 17.48
N ILE A 95 9.66 5.06 16.61
CA ILE A 95 9.67 6.24 15.77
C ILE A 95 9.10 5.90 14.41
N THR A 96 8.02 6.57 14.03
CA THR A 96 7.50 6.60 12.66
C THR A 96 7.83 7.95 12.03
N ALA A 97 8.42 7.94 10.84
CA ALA A 97 8.72 9.13 10.07
C ALA A 97 8.22 9.00 8.63
N PHE A 98 7.94 10.14 8.01
CA PHE A 98 7.63 10.24 6.60
C PHE A 98 8.74 11.00 5.89
N LEU A 99 9.31 10.39 4.85
CA LEU A 99 10.34 10.98 4.02
C LEU A 99 9.74 11.28 2.65
N ARG A 100 9.87 12.53 2.21
CA ARG A 100 9.58 12.96 0.85
C ARG A 100 10.89 13.09 0.09
N LEU A 101 10.94 12.57 -1.12
CA LEU A 101 12.12 12.61 -1.97
C LEU A 101 11.78 13.17 -3.34
N THR A 102 12.49 14.23 -3.74
CA THR A 102 12.49 14.76 -5.10
C THR A 102 13.80 14.34 -5.77
N CYS A 103 13.74 13.65 -6.90
CA CYS A 103 14.92 13.18 -7.60
C CYS A 103 14.72 13.13 -9.12
N PRO A 104 15.81 13.17 -9.93
CA PRO A 104 15.71 12.97 -11.37
C PRO A 104 15.20 11.57 -11.74
N GLY A 105 14.50 11.46 -12.87
CA GLY A 105 13.86 10.21 -13.32
C GLY A 105 14.81 9.02 -13.50
N GLU A 106 16.08 9.26 -13.89
CA GLU A 106 17.09 8.23 -13.98
C GLU A 106 17.43 7.56 -12.64
N LYS A 107 17.10 8.20 -11.51
CA LYS A 107 17.33 7.67 -10.16
C LYS A 107 16.20 6.79 -9.64
N TYR A 108 15.03 6.77 -10.27
CA TYR A 108 13.83 6.10 -9.79
C TYR A 108 14.03 4.61 -9.51
N ARG A 109 14.72 3.90 -10.40
CA ARG A 109 15.01 2.46 -10.19
C ARG A 109 15.93 2.23 -8.98
N ALA A 110 16.92 3.10 -8.80
CA ALA A 110 17.84 3.01 -7.67
C ALA A 110 17.13 3.30 -6.34
N VAL A 111 16.24 4.31 -6.31
CA VAL A 111 15.40 4.63 -5.15
C VAL A 111 14.46 3.48 -4.81
N ALA A 112 13.77 2.91 -5.80
CA ALA A 112 12.86 1.79 -5.58
C ALA A 112 13.59 0.55 -5.05
N ALA A 113 14.77 0.23 -5.59
CA ALA A 113 15.61 -0.87 -5.12
C ALA A 113 16.11 -0.62 -3.69
N LEU A 114 16.57 0.59 -3.40
CA LEU A 114 17.01 0.99 -2.06
C LEU A 114 15.86 0.87 -1.04
N ALA A 115 14.66 1.34 -1.40
CA ALA A 115 13.50 1.25 -0.53
C ALA A 115 13.09 -0.21 -0.25
N ALA A 116 13.18 -1.09 -1.24
CA ALA A 116 12.88 -2.52 -1.08
C ALA A 116 13.90 -3.27 -0.22
N ASP A 117 15.17 -2.84 -0.24
CA ASP A 117 16.27 -3.48 0.49
C ASP A 117 16.37 -3.03 1.96
N LEU A 118 15.87 -1.83 2.28
CA LEU A 118 15.97 -1.27 3.62
C LEU A 118 14.85 -1.77 4.52
N PRO A 119 15.16 -2.51 5.61
CA PRO A 119 14.14 -3.03 6.53
C PRO A 119 13.40 -1.93 7.30
N ASP A 120 14.01 -0.76 7.45
CA ASP A 120 13.42 0.42 8.10
C ASP A 120 12.33 1.08 7.24
N VAL A 121 12.29 0.80 5.93
CA VAL A 121 11.28 1.32 5.02
C VAL A 121 10.05 0.42 5.05
N LEU A 122 8.97 0.92 5.60
CA LEU A 122 7.71 0.20 5.74
C LEU A 122 6.83 0.29 4.49
N GLU A 123 6.86 1.46 3.83
CA GLU A 123 6.08 1.76 2.63
C GLU A 123 6.88 2.72 1.74
N CYS A 124 6.75 2.57 0.42
CA CYS A 124 7.33 3.48 -0.55
C CYS A 124 6.33 3.68 -1.70
N HIS A 125 5.90 4.91 -1.89
CA HIS A 125 4.95 5.29 -2.92
C HIS A 125 5.61 6.22 -3.92
N HIS A 126 5.50 5.92 -5.22
CA HIS A 126 5.79 6.87 -6.27
C HIS A 126 4.56 7.76 -6.44
N VAL A 127 4.74 9.06 -6.31
CA VAL A 127 3.64 10.03 -6.24
C VAL A 127 3.71 11.05 -7.37
N THR A 128 2.58 11.69 -7.65
CA THR A 128 2.50 12.83 -8.56
C THR A 128 2.71 14.12 -7.77
N GLY A 129 3.25 15.17 -8.39
CA GLY A 129 3.49 16.48 -7.79
C GLY A 129 4.96 16.83 -7.79
N ASP A 130 5.37 17.72 -6.88
CA ASP A 130 6.75 18.19 -6.76
C ASP A 130 7.70 17.14 -6.17
N ASP A 131 7.17 16.28 -5.28
CA ASP A 131 7.88 15.12 -4.75
C ASP A 131 7.73 13.93 -5.73
N CYS A 132 8.75 13.07 -5.79
CA CYS A 132 8.71 11.85 -6.61
C CYS A 132 8.33 10.62 -5.79
N PHE A 133 8.78 10.55 -4.54
CA PHE A 133 8.52 9.44 -3.63
C PHE A 133 8.08 9.91 -2.25
N PHE A 134 7.17 9.15 -1.68
CA PHE A 134 6.70 9.29 -0.31
C PHE A 134 6.95 7.97 0.42
N LEU A 135 7.78 8.01 1.48
CA LEU A 135 8.17 6.81 2.21
C LEU A 135 7.69 6.89 3.66
N LYS A 136 7.22 5.77 4.20
CA LYS A 136 6.97 5.57 5.63
C LYS A 136 8.13 4.78 6.22
N ILE A 137 8.74 5.29 7.26
CA ILE A 137 9.94 4.75 7.90
C ILE A 137 9.61 4.42 9.36
N GLY A 138 10.08 3.25 9.84
CA GLY A 138 9.97 2.85 11.24
C GLY A 138 11.35 2.53 11.80
N VAL A 139 11.78 3.24 12.86
CA VAL A 139 13.11 3.11 13.44
C VAL A 139 13.09 3.14 14.98
N ASP A 140 14.19 2.68 15.56
CA ASP A 140 14.43 2.64 17.01
C ASP A 140 14.86 3.99 17.59
N SER A 141 15.57 4.81 16.79
CA SER A 141 16.21 6.05 17.26
C SER A 141 16.30 7.11 16.15
N LEU A 142 16.51 8.37 16.56
CA LEU A 142 16.80 9.47 15.64
C LEU A 142 18.08 9.26 14.84
N GLY A 143 19.10 8.63 15.46
CA GLY A 143 20.33 8.29 14.74
C GLY A 143 20.14 7.24 13.67
N SER A 144 19.20 6.28 13.87
CA SER A 144 18.80 5.33 12.83
C SER A 144 18.04 6.03 11.70
N LEU A 145 17.14 6.95 12.07
CA LEU A 145 16.43 7.77 11.07
C LEU A 145 17.41 8.56 10.20
N GLU A 146 18.39 9.20 10.80
CA GLU A 146 19.40 9.99 10.09
C GLU A 146 20.18 9.13 9.09
N ARG A 147 20.58 7.90 9.49
CA ARG A 147 21.27 6.95 8.58
C ARG A 147 20.40 6.57 7.37
N VAL A 148 19.11 6.33 7.58
CA VAL A 148 18.17 6.02 6.50
C VAL A 148 18.03 7.23 5.56
N VAL A 149 17.85 8.44 6.11
CA VAL A 149 17.71 9.68 5.34
C VAL A 149 18.94 9.95 4.49
N GLU A 150 20.15 9.77 5.02
CA GLU A 150 21.41 9.95 4.28
C GLU A 150 21.50 9.04 3.05
N ARG A 151 21.02 7.79 3.15
CA ARG A 151 21.00 6.89 2.00
C ARG A 151 20.10 7.40 0.87
N PHE A 152 18.95 8.00 1.18
CA PHE A 152 18.07 8.59 0.18
C PHE A 152 18.57 9.95 -0.32
N ARG A 153 19.23 10.75 0.54
CA ARG A 153 19.83 12.04 0.17
C ARG A 153 20.86 11.90 -0.97
N ALA A 154 21.55 10.79 -1.07
CA ALA A 154 22.45 10.48 -2.18
C ALA A 154 21.74 10.43 -3.55
N HIS A 155 20.42 10.29 -3.57
CA HIS A 155 19.62 10.23 -4.79
C HIS A 155 18.88 11.52 -5.15
N GLY A 156 18.69 12.41 -4.17
CA GLY A 156 17.96 13.66 -4.40
C GLY A 156 17.70 14.47 -3.14
N GLN A 157 16.80 15.43 -3.26
CA GLN A 157 16.42 16.32 -2.18
C GLN A 157 15.42 15.63 -1.26
N THR A 158 15.68 15.62 0.04
CA THR A 158 14.85 14.95 1.04
C THR A 158 14.24 15.93 2.02
N ALA A 159 12.98 15.71 2.39
CA ALA A 159 12.31 16.37 3.51
C ALA A 159 11.72 15.30 4.43
N VAL A 160 11.95 15.42 5.74
CA VAL A 160 11.55 14.43 6.73
C VAL A 160 10.61 15.04 7.75
N THR A 161 9.57 14.28 8.11
CA THR A 161 8.61 14.65 9.15
C THR A 161 8.43 13.45 10.09
N ILE A 162 8.56 13.66 11.39
CA ILE A 162 8.32 12.63 12.40
C ILE A 162 6.85 12.68 12.81
N ALA A 163 6.18 11.52 12.83
CA ALA A 163 4.82 11.42 13.32
C ALA A 163 4.81 11.54 14.85
N LEU A 164 4.10 12.54 15.37
CA LEU A 164 3.92 12.72 16.81
C LEU A 164 2.94 11.67 17.39
N SER A 165 1.95 11.29 16.59
CA SER A 165 0.98 10.24 16.91
C SER A 165 0.34 9.71 15.62
N THR A 166 -0.13 8.46 15.65
CA THR A 166 -0.93 7.88 14.57
C THR A 166 -2.37 7.72 15.06
N LEU A 167 -3.27 8.54 14.53
CA LEU A 167 -4.68 8.57 14.96
C LEU A 167 -5.51 7.46 14.32
N VAL A 168 -5.14 7.05 13.12
CA VAL A 168 -5.79 5.96 12.36
C VAL A 168 -4.72 5.15 11.64
N GLU A 169 -4.70 3.85 11.87
CA GLU A 169 -3.80 2.93 11.19
C GLU A 169 -4.55 1.63 10.81
N ASN A 170 -4.24 1.08 9.64
CA ASN A 170 -4.78 -0.19 9.16
C ASN A 170 -6.31 -0.30 9.22
N LYS A 171 -7.04 0.81 8.99
CA LYS A 171 -8.50 0.80 8.94
C LYS A 171 -8.99 -0.13 7.82
N PRO A 172 -9.95 -1.04 8.10
CA PRO A 172 -10.54 -1.89 7.08
C PRO A 172 -11.09 -1.10 5.90
N VAL A 173 -10.79 -1.55 4.69
CA VAL A 173 -11.35 -0.96 3.47
C VAL A 173 -12.75 -1.52 3.20
N VAL A 174 -13.63 -0.68 2.70
CA VAL A 174 -14.99 -1.06 2.29
C VAL A 174 -15.08 -0.90 0.77
N ALA A 175 -15.47 -1.98 0.09
CA ALA A 175 -15.71 -1.90 -1.34
C ALA A 175 -16.89 -0.98 -1.63
N PRO A 176 -16.80 -0.09 -2.63
CA PRO A 176 -17.90 0.78 -3.00
C PRO A 176 -19.14 -0.05 -3.40
N ASN A 177 -20.33 0.44 -3.04
CA ASN A 177 -21.57 -0.12 -3.59
C ASN A 177 -21.63 0.28 -5.06
N THR A 178 -21.41 -0.69 -5.96
CA THR A 178 -21.64 -0.48 -7.39
C THR A 178 -23.13 -0.71 -7.66
N GLU A 179 -23.98 0.18 -7.18
CA GLU A 179 -25.30 0.39 -7.74
C GLU A 179 -25.16 1.55 -8.75
N LEU A 180 -24.99 1.22 -10.01
CA LEU A 180 -25.21 2.09 -11.15
C LEU A 180 -26.50 1.67 -11.82
#